data_86af47f223cab348a80810f82ea3217c
#
_entry.id   86af47f223cab348a80810f82ea3217c
#
_cell.length_a   1.000
_cell.length_b   1.000
_cell.length_c   1.000
_cell.angle_alpha   90.00
_cell.angle_beta   90.00
_cell.angle_gamma   90.00
#
_symmetry.space_group_name_H-M   'P 1'
#
loop_
_entity.id
_entity.type
_entity.pdbx_description
1 polymer ?
#
loop_
_entity_poly.entity_id
_entity_poly.type
_entity_poly.pdbx_seq_one_letter_code
_entity_poly.pdbx_strand_id
1 'polypeptide(L)'
;MKRRIGIVFLALLCTVLVCGSYYLLKSKVRVHPDETGDLTKIEKITTRDLDSDYPSTPREVVKFYNKIILSYYEGKYTDEEFERLLEQARGLMDDELLENNPNDTYTTAVEQEIADYKKRDREIRQSSVCDSDDVLFTTDPHKGDELAYVTATYFVKEKKEFTRTYQMYVLRKDDEGKWK
;
A
#
# COMPACT_ATOMS: atom_id res chain seq x y z
N MET A 1 40.21 51.78 -0.18
CA MET A 1 39.09 51.52 0.77
C MET A 1 37.74 51.33 0.07
N LYS A 2 37.32 52.18 -0.86
CA LYS A 2 35.99 52.11 -1.51
C LYS A 2 35.66 50.76 -2.21
N ARG A 3 36.64 50.07 -2.82
CA ARG A 3 36.44 48.81 -3.56
C ARG A 3 36.19 47.62 -2.64
N ARG A 4 36.74 47.58 -1.43
CA ARG A 4 36.50 46.52 -0.44
C ARG A 4 35.14 46.65 0.23
N ILE A 5 34.63 47.86 0.40
CA ILE A 5 33.31 48.15 0.94
C ILE A 5 32.22 47.69 -0.03
N GLY A 6 32.40 47.86 -1.34
CA GLY A 6 31.46 47.36 -2.35
C GLY A 6 31.34 45.84 -2.40
N ILE A 7 32.46 45.09 -2.19
CA ILE A 7 32.46 43.64 -2.18
C ILE A 7 31.71 43.10 -0.92
N VAL A 8 31.91 43.75 0.23
CA VAL A 8 31.21 43.36 1.48
C VAL A 8 29.71 43.64 1.36
N PHE A 9 29.33 44.76 0.72
CA PHE A 9 27.94 45.12 0.49
C PHE A 9 27.24 44.15 -0.48
N LEU A 10 27.95 43.72 -1.54
CA LEU A 10 27.45 42.74 -2.50
C LEU A 10 27.26 41.35 -1.85
N ALA A 11 28.22 40.94 -1.02
CA ALA A 11 28.11 39.65 -0.28
C ALA A 11 26.95 39.65 0.71
N LEU A 12 26.70 40.76 1.42
CA LEU A 12 25.56 40.94 2.31
C LEU A 12 24.23 40.92 1.54
N LEU A 13 24.17 41.56 0.38
CA LEU A 13 22.99 41.55 -0.48
C LEU A 13 22.67 40.14 -0.98
N CYS A 14 23.68 39.37 -1.40
CA CYS A 14 23.49 37.95 -1.81
C CYS A 14 23.01 37.07 -0.67
N THR A 15 23.54 37.25 0.54
CA THR A 15 23.06 36.45 1.71
C THR A 15 21.61 36.79 2.06
N VAL A 16 21.21 38.05 2.00
CA VAL A 16 19.82 38.45 2.25
C VAL A 16 18.88 37.89 1.18
N LEU A 17 19.28 37.88 -0.10
CA LEU A 17 18.51 37.31 -1.19
C LEU A 17 18.36 35.79 -1.05
N VAL A 18 19.41 35.06 -0.69
CA VAL A 18 19.38 33.61 -0.50
C VAL A 18 18.55 33.25 0.72
N CYS A 19 18.75 33.93 1.86
CA CYS A 19 17.95 33.72 3.05
C CYS A 19 16.49 34.14 2.86
N GLY A 20 16.24 35.23 2.14
CA GLY A 20 14.90 35.72 1.82
C GLY A 20 14.16 34.78 0.87
N SER A 21 14.81 34.26 -0.18
CA SER A 21 14.21 33.28 -1.07
C SER A 21 13.95 31.95 -0.37
N TYR A 22 14.87 31.50 0.50
CA TYR A 22 14.65 30.32 1.33
C TYR A 22 13.45 30.50 2.30
N TYR A 23 13.33 31.68 2.91
CA TYR A 23 12.21 31.99 3.81
C TYR A 23 10.89 32.12 3.05
N LEU A 24 10.90 32.69 1.85
CA LEU A 24 9.72 32.80 0.98
C LEU A 24 9.29 31.44 0.40
N LEU A 25 10.25 30.56 0.04
CA LEU A 25 9.94 29.19 -0.34
C LEU A 25 9.36 28.40 0.85
N LYS A 26 9.95 28.55 2.04
CA LYS A 26 9.47 27.88 3.25
C LYS A 26 8.10 28.42 3.73
N SER A 27 7.81 29.70 3.48
CA SER A 27 6.52 30.30 3.80
C SER A 27 5.44 29.99 2.75
N LYS A 28 5.83 29.73 1.49
CA LYS A 28 4.90 29.22 0.45
C LYS A 28 4.64 27.72 0.60
N VAL A 29 5.48 26.98 1.31
CA VAL A 29 5.25 25.60 1.76
C VAL A 29 4.56 25.57 3.15
N ARG A 30 4.14 26.68 3.71
CA ARG A 30 2.99 26.68 4.61
C ARG A 30 1.76 26.49 3.73
N VAL A 31 1.57 25.25 3.28
CA VAL A 31 0.24 24.74 3.01
C VAL A 31 -0.60 25.19 4.20
N HIS A 32 -1.61 26.01 3.94
CA HIS A 32 -2.72 26.15 4.87
C HIS A 32 -3.09 24.74 5.31
N PRO A 33 -3.44 24.49 6.55
CA PRO A 33 -4.27 23.38 6.90
C PRO A 33 -5.67 23.72 6.37
N ASP A 34 -5.79 23.73 5.04
CA ASP A 34 -7.06 23.48 4.42
C ASP A 34 -7.37 22.02 4.74
N GLU A 35 -8.55 21.78 5.21
CA GLU A 35 -9.29 20.59 5.56
C GLU A 35 -9.19 19.38 4.60
N THR A 36 -8.08 19.18 3.93
CA THR A 36 -7.62 17.90 3.45
C THR A 36 -6.68 17.35 4.53
N GLY A 37 -7.25 16.93 5.64
CA GLY A 37 -6.56 16.14 6.64
C GLY A 37 -5.80 15.06 5.89
N ASP A 38 -4.49 14.94 6.13
CA ASP A 38 -3.68 13.91 5.45
C ASP A 38 -4.34 12.57 5.76
N LEU A 39 -4.97 11.97 4.72
CA LEU A 39 -5.75 10.74 4.86
C LEU A 39 -4.95 9.71 5.63
N THR A 40 -5.55 9.08 6.59
CA THR A 40 -4.93 7.97 7.32
C THR A 40 -4.52 6.87 6.36
N LYS A 41 -3.68 5.95 6.80
CA LYS A 41 -3.30 4.78 5.99
C LYS A 41 -4.53 3.98 5.55
N ILE A 42 -5.52 3.85 6.42
CA ILE A 42 -6.76 3.12 6.15
C ILE A 42 -7.63 3.87 5.16
N GLU A 43 -7.83 5.17 5.36
CA GLU A 43 -8.57 6.01 4.41
C GLU A 43 -7.99 5.95 3.00
N LYS A 44 -6.65 6.00 2.86
CA LYS A 44 -5.98 5.85 1.55
C LYS A 44 -6.25 4.50 0.88
N ILE A 45 -6.52 3.45 1.65
CA ILE A 45 -6.88 2.14 1.12
C ILE A 45 -8.36 2.09 0.78
N THR A 46 -9.21 2.49 1.72
CA THR A 46 -10.67 2.34 1.63
C THR A 46 -11.35 3.31 0.67
N THR A 47 -10.69 4.44 0.35
CA THR A 47 -11.18 5.44 -0.61
C THR A 47 -10.63 5.25 -2.02
N ARG A 48 -9.76 4.24 -2.24
CA ARG A 48 -9.25 3.95 -3.58
C ARG A 48 -10.36 3.41 -4.46
N ASP A 49 -10.59 4.07 -5.58
CA ASP A 49 -11.54 3.62 -6.59
C ASP A 49 -10.88 2.61 -7.53
N LEU A 50 -11.18 1.32 -7.35
CA LEU A 50 -10.64 0.23 -8.16
C LEU A 50 -11.19 0.19 -9.59
N ASP A 51 -12.23 0.94 -9.90
CA ASP A 51 -12.73 1.05 -11.27
C ASP A 51 -11.83 1.95 -12.12
N SER A 52 -11.44 3.11 -11.55
CA SER A 52 -10.64 4.11 -12.25
C SER A 52 -9.13 4.05 -11.92
N ASP A 53 -8.75 3.52 -10.75
CA ASP A 53 -7.35 3.44 -10.27
C ASP A 53 -6.98 2.00 -9.86
N TYR A 54 -7.20 1.03 -10.77
CA TYR A 54 -6.80 -0.36 -10.53
C TYR A 54 -5.28 -0.53 -10.62
N PRO A 55 -4.65 -1.36 -9.75
CA PRO A 55 -3.22 -1.63 -9.84
C PRO A 55 -2.84 -2.24 -11.20
N SER A 56 -1.89 -1.65 -11.92
CA SER A 56 -1.62 -1.95 -13.32
C SER A 56 -0.79 -3.22 -13.55
N THR A 57 -0.12 -3.74 -12.52
CA THR A 57 0.74 -4.93 -12.62
C THR A 57 0.39 -5.96 -11.53
N PRO A 58 0.67 -7.26 -11.75
CA PRO A 58 0.44 -8.30 -10.74
C PRO A 58 1.12 -7.97 -9.41
N ARG A 59 2.32 -7.42 -9.49
CA ARG A 59 3.09 -7.01 -8.32
C ARG A 59 2.41 -5.88 -7.53
N GLU A 60 1.82 -4.91 -8.21
CA GLU A 60 1.09 -3.81 -7.57
C GLU A 60 -0.22 -4.28 -6.95
N VAL A 61 -0.91 -5.25 -7.57
CA VAL A 61 -2.08 -5.91 -6.98
C VAL A 61 -1.70 -6.55 -5.64
N VAL A 62 -0.66 -7.39 -5.62
CA VAL A 62 -0.22 -8.04 -4.38
C VAL A 62 0.29 -7.03 -3.35
N LYS A 63 0.96 -5.96 -3.77
CA LYS A 63 1.35 -4.87 -2.85
C LYS A 63 0.14 -4.17 -2.23
N PHE A 64 -0.90 -3.93 -3.01
CA PHE A 64 -2.11 -3.29 -2.50
C PHE A 64 -2.87 -4.25 -1.58
N TYR A 65 -3.02 -5.51 -1.96
CA TYR A 65 -3.58 -6.56 -1.10
C TYR A 65 -2.84 -6.68 0.24
N ASN A 66 -1.50 -6.64 0.21
CA ASN A 66 -0.70 -6.66 1.44
C ASN A 66 -0.96 -5.47 2.36
N LYS A 67 -1.23 -4.27 1.82
CA LYS A 67 -1.62 -3.12 2.64
C LYS A 67 -2.95 -3.36 3.36
N ILE A 68 -3.90 -4.01 2.68
CA ILE A 68 -5.20 -4.37 3.27
C ILE A 68 -5.00 -5.39 4.40
N ILE A 69 -4.28 -6.48 4.14
CA ILE A 69 -3.99 -7.53 5.14
C ILE A 69 -3.30 -6.93 6.37
N LEU A 70 -2.27 -6.11 6.17
CA LEU A 70 -1.58 -5.46 7.28
C LEU A 70 -2.52 -4.60 8.12
N SER A 71 -3.49 -3.93 7.48
CA SER A 71 -4.49 -3.14 8.19
C SER A 71 -5.44 -4.02 9.02
N TYR A 72 -5.82 -5.21 8.52
CA TYR A 72 -6.60 -6.16 9.32
C TYR A 72 -5.91 -6.53 10.63
N TYR A 73 -4.62 -6.85 10.56
CA TYR A 73 -3.88 -7.30 11.74
C TYR A 73 -3.47 -6.16 12.68
N GLU A 74 -3.33 -4.94 12.18
CA GLU A 74 -3.12 -3.76 13.02
C GLU A 74 -4.35 -3.51 13.91
N GLY A 75 -5.56 -3.80 13.45
CA GLY A 75 -6.80 -3.70 14.21
C GLY A 75 -7.15 -2.26 14.65
N LYS A 76 -6.68 -1.27 13.90
CA LYS A 76 -6.89 0.17 14.15
C LYS A 76 -7.89 0.74 13.15
N TYR A 77 -9.06 0.18 13.10
CA TYR A 77 -10.14 0.57 12.20
C TYR A 77 -11.48 0.55 12.93
N THR A 78 -12.43 1.30 12.40
CA THR A 78 -13.86 1.21 12.77
C THR A 78 -14.52 0.05 12.04
N ASP A 79 -15.73 -0.35 12.45
CA ASP A 79 -16.47 -1.42 11.77
C ASP A 79 -16.73 -1.06 10.30
N GLU A 80 -17.08 0.21 10.00
CA GLU A 80 -17.26 0.69 8.63
C GLU A 80 -15.98 0.63 7.78
N GLU A 81 -14.84 0.98 8.38
CA GLU A 81 -13.53 0.86 7.70
C GLU A 81 -13.17 -0.60 7.46
N PHE A 82 -13.51 -1.50 8.38
CA PHE A 82 -13.29 -2.93 8.21
C PHE A 82 -14.10 -3.50 7.05
N GLU A 83 -15.39 -3.17 6.96
CA GLU A 83 -16.22 -3.56 5.83
C GLU A 83 -15.64 -3.08 4.50
N ARG A 84 -15.21 -1.81 4.42
CA ARG A 84 -14.57 -1.27 3.22
C ARG A 84 -13.23 -1.94 2.90
N LEU A 85 -12.45 -2.32 3.90
CA LEU A 85 -11.22 -3.09 3.68
C LEU A 85 -11.52 -4.47 3.08
N LEU A 86 -12.60 -5.14 3.55
CA LEU A 86 -13.08 -6.39 2.97
C LEU A 86 -13.52 -6.21 1.51
N GLU A 87 -14.27 -5.16 1.20
CA GLU A 87 -14.68 -4.82 -0.17
C GLU A 87 -13.47 -4.60 -1.07
N GLN A 88 -12.48 -3.82 -0.62
CA GLN A 88 -11.25 -3.60 -1.37
C GLN A 88 -10.46 -4.90 -1.64
N ALA A 89 -10.37 -5.79 -0.64
CA ALA A 89 -9.73 -7.08 -0.81
C ALA A 89 -10.45 -7.94 -1.85
N ARG A 90 -11.78 -7.99 -1.77
CA ARG A 90 -12.62 -8.74 -2.72
C ARG A 90 -12.58 -8.16 -4.13
N GLY A 91 -12.46 -6.83 -4.27
CA GLY A 91 -12.29 -6.16 -5.55
C GLY A 91 -11.02 -6.58 -6.33
N LEU A 92 -10.06 -7.20 -5.65
CA LEU A 92 -8.83 -7.74 -6.27
C LEU A 92 -8.93 -9.24 -6.63
N MET A 93 -10.01 -9.92 -6.25
CA MET A 93 -10.19 -11.35 -6.50
C MET A 93 -10.83 -11.57 -7.87
N ASP A 94 -10.50 -12.69 -8.51
CA ASP A 94 -11.19 -13.11 -9.72
C ASP A 94 -12.57 -13.71 -9.40
N ASP A 95 -13.42 -13.85 -10.42
CA ASP A 95 -14.79 -14.32 -10.26
C ASP A 95 -14.87 -15.72 -9.67
N GLU A 96 -13.97 -16.63 -10.08
CA GLU A 96 -13.92 -18.00 -9.57
C GLU A 96 -13.57 -18.02 -8.06
N LEU A 97 -12.66 -17.15 -7.63
CA LEU A 97 -12.31 -17.01 -6.21
C LEU A 97 -13.48 -16.39 -5.42
N LEU A 98 -14.17 -15.41 -6.00
CA LEU A 98 -15.35 -14.77 -5.37
C LEU A 98 -16.51 -15.76 -5.21
N GLU A 99 -16.78 -16.60 -6.22
CA GLU A 99 -17.81 -17.64 -6.16
C GLU A 99 -17.51 -18.69 -5.08
N ASN A 100 -16.25 -19.09 -4.96
CA ASN A 100 -15.81 -20.07 -3.96
C ASN A 100 -15.71 -19.48 -2.54
N ASN A 101 -15.73 -18.15 -2.42
CA ASN A 101 -15.66 -17.41 -1.16
C ASN A 101 -16.80 -16.40 -1.05
N PRO A 102 -18.05 -16.82 -0.82
CA PRO A 102 -19.17 -15.91 -0.59
C PRO A 102 -18.84 -14.90 0.52
N ASN A 103 -19.42 -13.70 0.44
CA ASN A 103 -19.07 -12.58 1.30
C ASN A 103 -19.08 -12.92 2.79
N ASP A 104 -20.16 -13.56 3.26
CA ASP A 104 -20.32 -13.91 4.68
C ASP A 104 -19.27 -14.92 5.15
N THR A 105 -18.96 -15.90 4.29
CA THR A 105 -17.93 -16.91 4.56
C THR A 105 -16.54 -16.28 4.62
N TYR A 106 -16.25 -15.41 3.67
CA TYR A 106 -14.97 -14.68 3.62
C TYR A 106 -14.80 -13.79 4.84
N THR A 107 -15.82 -12.98 5.17
CA THR A 107 -15.80 -12.08 6.33
C THR A 107 -15.56 -12.87 7.62
N THR A 108 -16.31 -13.95 7.84
CA THR A 108 -16.16 -14.80 9.03
C THR A 108 -14.75 -15.40 9.12
N ALA A 109 -14.19 -15.85 8.00
CA ALA A 109 -12.85 -16.41 7.96
C ALA A 109 -11.78 -15.36 8.32
N VAL A 110 -11.89 -14.14 7.78
CA VAL A 110 -10.98 -13.04 8.10
C VAL A 110 -11.07 -12.65 9.57
N GLU A 111 -12.26 -12.53 10.14
CA GLU A 111 -12.46 -12.23 11.56
C GLU A 111 -11.84 -13.30 12.47
N GLN A 112 -12.03 -14.57 12.13
CA GLN A 112 -11.43 -15.69 12.89
C GLN A 112 -9.91 -15.66 12.82
N GLU A 113 -9.35 -15.38 11.67
CA GLU A 113 -7.91 -15.28 11.50
C GLU A 113 -7.32 -14.10 12.29
N ILE A 114 -7.96 -12.93 12.26
CA ILE A 114 -7.58 -11.76 13.07
C ILE A 114 -7.63 -12.12 14.56
N ALA A 115 -8.68 -12.81 15.01
CA ALA A 115 -8.83 -13.24 16.40
C ALA A 115 -7.71 -14.22 16.81
N ASP A 116 -7.33 -15.16 15.94
CA ASP A 116 -6.24 -16.11 16.18
C ASP A 116 -4.88 -15.39 16.26
N TYR A 117 -4.63 -14.42 15.38
CA TYR A 117 -3.42 -13.59 15.45
C TYR A 117 -3.32 -12.85 16.79
N LYS A 118 -4.42 -12.20 17.22
CA LYS A 118 -4.47 -11.52 18.53
C LYS A 118 -4.24 -12.49 19.70
N LYS A 119 -4.88 -13.65 19.66
CA LYS A 119 -4.75 -14.68 20.69
C LYS A 119 -3.33 -15.22 20.84
N ARG A 120 -2.59 -15.31 19.74
CA ARG A 120 -1.20 -15.80 19.71
C ARG A 120 -0.17 -14.72 19.99
N ASP A 121 -0.55 -13.46 20.18
CA ASP A 121 0.36 -12.30 20.20
C ASP A 121 1.25 -12.27 18.95
N ARG A 122 0.59 -12.49 17.79
CA ARG A 122 1.23 -12.52 16.47
C ARG A 122 1.03 -11.18 15.77
N GLU A 123 2.08 -10.68 15.15
CA GLU A 123 2.11 -9.40 14.46
C GLU A 123 2.95 -9.49 13.20
N ILE A 124 2.44 -8.99 12.07
CA ILE A 124 3.23 -8.82 10.87
C ILE A 124 3.98 -7.51 10.96
N ARG A 125 5.30 -7.58 11.14
CA ARG A 125 6.17 -6.41 11.28
C ARG A 125 6.52 -5.76 9.97
N GLN A 126 6.68 -6.59 8.92
CA GLN A 126 7.06 -6.13 7.60
C GLN A 126 6.54 -7.10 6.55
N SER A 127 6.15 -6.56 5.40
CA SER A 127 5.91 -7.34 4.19
C SER A 127 6.73 -6.77 3.03
N SER A 128 7.13 -7.63 2.11
CA SER A 128 7.76 -7.25 0.86
C SER A 128 7.23 -8.14 -0.27
N VAL A 129 7.21 -7.62 -1.47
CA VAL A 129 6.82 -8.35 -2.68
C VAL A 129 8.08 -8.49 -3.54
N CYS A 130 8.26 -9.63 -4.20
CA CYS A 130 9.39 -9.91 -5.08
C CYS A 130 9.64 -8.77 -6.09
N ASP A 131 10.82 -8.71 -6.66
CA ASP A 131 11.10 -7.71 -7.70
C ASP A 131 10.36 -8.03 -9.00
N SER A 132 10.27 -7.05 -9.91
CA SER A 132 9.49 -7.21 -11.14
C SER A 132 10.04 -8.34 -12.02
N ASP A 133 11.34 -8.55 -12.01
CA ASP A 133 12.03 -9.58 -12.80
C ASP A 133 11.82 -11.00 -12.22
N ASP A 134 11.35 -11.10 -10.97
CA ASP A 134 11.05 -12.37 -10.29
C ASP A 134 9.57 -12.77 -10.43
N VAL A 135 8.74 -11.97 -11.09
CA VAL A 135 7.36 -12.32 -11.41
C VAL A 135 7.36 -13.32 -12.56
N LEU A 136 6.81 -14.50 -12.33
CA LEU A 136 6.72 -15.54 -13.37
C LEU A 136 5.41 -15.41 -14.11
N PHE A 137 5.47 -15.23 -15.41
CA PHE A 137 4.30 -15.23 -16.29
C PHE A 137 4.19 -16.55 -17.03
N THR A 138 2.97 -17.03 -17.18
CA THR A 138 2.66 -18.26 -17.91
C THR A 138 1.25 -18.18 -18.49
N THR A 139 0.85 -19.21 -19.22
CA THR A 139 -0.51 -19.38 -19.74
C THR A 139 -1.08 -20.67 -19.16
N ASP A 140 -2.33 -20.64 -18.71
CA ASP A 140 -3.05 -21.83 -18.28
C ASP A 140 -3.20 -22.78 -19.47
N PRO A 141 -2.66 -24.01 -19.41
CA PRO A 141 -2.69 -24.95 -20.53
C PRO A 141 -4.11 -25.44 -20.87
N HIS A 142 -5.09 -25.29 -19.98
CA HIS A 142 -6.45 -25.76 -20.17
C HIS A 142 -7.42 -24.66 -20.58
N LYS A 143 -7.28 -23.47 -19.97
CA LYS A 143 -8.17 -22.32 -20.20
C LYS A 143 -7.60 -21.30 -21.18
N GLY A 144 -6.26 -21.26 -21.33
CA GLY A 144 -5.57 -20.26 -22.16
C GLY A 144 -5.39 -18.90 -21.47
N ASP A 145 -5.76 -18.78 -20.21
CA ASP A 145 -5.69 -17.54 -19.44
C ASP A 145 -4.23 -17.15 -19.17
N GLU A 146 -3.93 -15.86 -19.20
CA GLU A 146 -2.64 -15.34 -18.75
C GLU A 146 -2.58 -15.41 -17.22
N LEU A 147 -1.52 -16.04 -16.69
CA LEU A 147 -1.27 -16.18 -15.26
C LEU A 147 0.04 -15.49 -14.85
N ALA A 148 0.05 -14.92 -13.63
CA ALA A 148 1.24 -14.36 -13.02
C ALA A 148 1.41 -14.93 -11.59
N TYR A 149 2.65 -15.35 -11.27
CA TYR A 149 3.02 -15.84 -9.95
C TYR A 149 3.86 -14.77 -9.26
N VAL A 150 3.38 -14.29 -8.13
CA VAL A 150 4.00 -13.22 -7.35
C VAL A 150 4.27 -13.72 -5.94
N THR A 151 5.52 -13.69 -5.52
CA THR A 151 5.89 -14.08 -4.15
C THR A 151 5.93 -12.88 -3.23
N ALA A 152 5.24 -12.97 -2.09
CA ALA A 152 5.39 -12.04 -0.99
C ALA A 152 6.08 -12.71 0.20
N THR A 153 6.81 -11.91 0.95
CA THR A 153 7.53 -12.31 2.16
C THR A 153 6.98 -11.51 3.33
N TYR A 154 6.71 -12.19 4.42
CA TYR A 154 6.24 -11.58 5.67
C TYR A 154 7.23 -11.86 6.79
N PHE A 155 7.55 -10.84 7.54
CA PHE A 155 8.31 -10.95 8.77
C PHE A 155 7.35 -10.87 9.95
N VAL A 156 7.10 -12.01 10.56
CA VAL A 156 6.08 -12.20 11.59
C VAL A 156 6.76 -12.34 12.94
N LYS A 157 6.28 -11.55 13.91
CA LYS A 157 6.63 -11.68 15.31
C LYS A 157 5.51 -12.46 16.00
N GLU A 158 5.86 -13.51 16.74
CA GLU A 158 4.95 -14.22 17.64
C GLU A 158 5.58 -14.28 19.02
N LYS A 159 5.00 -13.56 19.98
CA LYS A 159 5.59 -13.34 21.32
C LYS A 159 6.98 -12.72 21.22
N LYS A 160 8.04 -13.53 21.46
CA LYS A 160 9.45 -13.10 21.39
C LYS A 160 10.21 -13.65 20.18
N GLU A 161 9.55 -14.48 19.38
CA GLU A 161 10.14 -15.13 18.23
C GLU A 161 9.82 -14.37 16.94
N PHE A 162 10.72 -14.46 15.97
CA PHE A 162 10.56 -13.87 14.65
C PHE A 162 10.69 -14.96 13.58
N THR A 163 9.73 -14.99 12.69
CA THR A 163 9.71 -15.95 11.58
C THR A 163 9.51 -15.23 10.26
N ARG A 164 10.23 -15.65 9.23
CA ARG A 164 9.99 -15.23 7.86
C ARG A 164 9.13 -16.27 7.17
N THR A 165 8.01 -15.84 6.63
CA THR A 165 7.10 -16.70 5.84
C THR A 165 7.01 -16.19 4.42
N TYR A 166 6.71 -17.10 3.48
CA TYR A 166 6.57 -16.80 2.06
C TYR A 166 5.18 -17.22 1.62
N GLN A 167 4.54 -16.36 0.84
CA GLN A 167 3.25 -16.62 0.22
C GLN A 167 3.38 -16.41 -1.28
N MET A 168 2.96 -17.39 -2.06
CA MET A 168 2.84 -17.25 -3.51
C MET A 168 1.40 -16.92 -3.83
N TYR A 169 1.22 -15.83 -4.58
CA TYR A 169 -0.06 -15.41 -5.15
C TYR A 169 -0.07 -15.79 -6.63
N VAL A 170 -1.17 -16.34 -7.07
CA VAL A 170 -1.44 -16.61 -8.48
C VAL A 170 -2.52 -15.64 -8.92
N LEU A 171 -2.21 -14.84 -9.92
CA LEU A 171 -3.12 -13.88 -10.47
C LEU A 171 -3.47 -14.30 -11.90
N ARG A 172 -4.73 -14.12 -12.27
CA ARG A 172 -5.25 -14.32 -13.62
C ARG A 172 -5.55 -12.96 -14.22
N LYS A 173 -5.29 -12.81 -15.50
CA LYS A 173 -5.68 -11.61 -16.22
C LYS A 173 -7.10 -11.77 -16.73
N ASP A 174 -7.98 -10.86 -16.37
CA ASP A 174 -9.37 -10.85 -16.83
C ASP A 174 -9.53 -10.29 -18.25
N ASP A 175 -10.76 -10.31 -18.78
CA ASP A 175 -11.10 -9.82 -20.11
C ASP A 175 -10.91 -8.29 -20.26
N GLU A 176 -10.88 -7.55 -19.15
CA GLU A 176 -10.58 -6.11 -19.12
C GLU A 176 -9.08 -5.83 -19.05
N GLY A 177 -8.25 -6.87 -18.97
CA GLY A 177 -6.79 -6.77 -18.83
C GLY A 177 -6.31 -6.48 -17.42
N LYS A 178 -7.18 -6.58 -16.42
CA LYS A 178 -6.83 -6.43 -15.00
C LYS A 178 -6.31 -7.75 -14.44
N TRP A 179 -5.33 -7.68 -13.58
CA TRP A 179 -4.81 -8.84 -12.84
C TRP A 179 -5.61 -9.07 -11.55
N LYS A 180 -6.23 -10.22 -11.45
CA LYS A 180 -7.11 -10.60 -10.35
C LYS A 180 -6.57 -11.79 -9.57
#